data_ac89f7427e8ba04af92ff72e4fa755b0
#
_entry.id   ac89f7427e8ba04af92ff72e4fa755b0
#
_cell.length_a   1.000
_cell.length_b   1.000
_cell.length_c   1.000
_cell.angle_alpha   90.00
_cell.angle_beta   90.00
_cell.angle_gamma   90.00
#
_symmetry.space_group_name_H-M   'P 1'
#
loop_
_entity.id
_entity.type
_entity.pdbx_description
1 polymer ?
#
loop_
_entity_poly.entity_id
_entity_poly.type
_entity_poly.pdbx_seq_one_letter_code
_entity_poly.pdbx_strand_id
1 'polypeptide(L)'
;MVDKKGKPRGLGRGLSSLMGDITKEPITSGVNSENHTDEKLVPVEKIYPNPNQPRKSFQEEKLIELANSIKTKGLVQPLIVRNKKGTKESFEIVAGERRWRAAQRAQIHELPVIVKDFSDIEVLEIAIIENVQRADLNPVEEALGYKNLMDNFAHTQEGLSKEIGKSRSHIAT
;
A
#
# COMPACT_ATOMS: atom_id res chain seq x y z
N MET A 1 44.11 54.85 4.41
CA MET A 1 44.14 54.22 5.28
C MET A 1 42.75 53.77 5.72
N VAL A 2 42.25 52.78 5.15
CA VAL A 2 40.83 52.39 5.33
C VAL A 2 40.79 50.95 5.69
N ASP A 3 40.38 50.70 6.92
CA ASP A 3 40.12 49.40 7.49
C ASP A 3 38.90 48.73 6.83
N LYS A 4 39.09 47.55 6.31
CA LYS A 4 38.00 46.66 5.91
C LYS A 4 37.83 45.58 6.96
N LYS A 5 36.89 45.80 7.88
CA LYS A 5 36.36 44.76 8.77
C LYS A 5 35.51 43.76 8.01
N GLY A 6 35.94 42.49 7.95
CA GLY A 6 35.17 41.38 7.51
C GLY A 6 34.09 41.02 8.55
N LYS A 7 32.85 40.88 8.11
CA LYS A 7 31.74 40.39 8.92
C LYS A 7 31.76 38.88 9.00
N PRO A 8 31.59 38.25 10.17
CA PRO A 8 31.40 36.82 10.28
C PRO A 8 30.00 36.43 9.83
N ARG A 9 29.91 35.43 8.97
CA ARG A 9 28.66 34.77 8.58
C ARG A 9 28.14 33.93 9.75
N GLY A 10 27.09 34.41 10.40
CA GLY A 10 26.38 33.68 11.43
C GLY A 10 25.54 32.55 10.87
N LEU A 11 25.94 31.32 11.14
CA LEU A 11 25.09 30.14 11.11
C LEU A 11 24.13 30.21 12.31
N GLY A 12 22.87 30.55 12.09
CA GLY A 12 21.95 30.68 13.21
C GLY A 12 20.50 31.01 12.85
N ARG A 13 19.98 30.56 11.70
CA ARG A 13 18.60 30.83 11.32
C ARG A 13 17.74 29.61 11.03
N GLY A 14 18.18 28.40 11.40
CA GLY A 14 17.48 27.16 11.13
C GLY A 14 16.75 26.52 12.30
N LEU A 15 16.99 26.94 13.53
CA LEU A 15 16.45 26.25 14.71
C LEU A 15 15.36 27.02 15.47
N SER A 16 15.17 28.31 15.20
CA SER A 16 14.12 29.11 15.85
C SER A 16 12.73 28.93 15.20
N SER A 17 12.65 28.25 14.09
CA SER A 17 11.39 27.97 13.38
C SER A 17 10.66 26.71 13.88
N LEU A 18 11.25 25.95 14.80
CA LEU A 18 10.70 24.70 15.32
C LEU A 18 10.20 24.75 16.77
N MET A 19 10.35 25.86 17.45
CA MET A 19 9.92 26.01 18.86
C MET A 19 9.20 27.33 19.12
N GLY A 20 8.11 27.58 18.44
CA GLY A 20 7.27 28.75 18.72
C GLY A 20 5.89 28.57 18.10
N ASP A 21 5.01 28.17 18.86
CA ASP A 21 3.75 28.69 19.32
C ASP A 21 2.65 27.65 19.37
N ILE A 22 2.46 27.12 20.57
CA ILE A 22 1.22 26.48 20.97
C ILE A 22 0.34 27.59 21.56
N THR A 23 -0.37 28.32 20.74
CA THR A 23 -1.53 29.10 21.18
C THR A 23 -2.60 29.08 20.10
N LYS A 24 -3.68 28.49 20.50
CA LYS A 24 -5.06 28.50 19.98
C LYS A 24 -5.38 29.59 18.95
N GLU A 25 -5.86 29.15 17.75
CA GLU A 25 -7.07 29.69 17.13
C GLU A 25 -7.58 28.76 16.02
N PRO A 26 -8.88 28.73 15.71
CA PRO A 26 -9.50 27.75 14.80
C PRO A 26 -9.24 28.17 13.35
N ILE A 27 -8.50 27.38 12.62
CA ILE A 27 -8.24 27.64 11.20
C ILE A 27 -9.31 26.97 10.37
N THR A 28 -10.25 27.78 9.94
CA THR A 28 -11.11 27.50 8.78
C THR A 28 -10.29 27.71 7.52
N SER A 29 -10.40 26.76 6.60
CA SER A 29 -10.16 26.87 5.14
C SER A 29 -8.71 26.90 4.64
N GLY A 30 -8.39 25.85 3.86
CA GLY A 30 -7.47 25.95 2.73
C GLY A 30 -6.10 25.29 2.93
N VAL A 31 -6.05 23.97 2.99
CA VAL A 31 -4.79 23.26 2.71
C VAL A 31 -5.04 22.31 1.55
N ASN A 32 -4.43 22.66 0.42
CA ASN A 32 -4.18 21.75 -0.67
C ASN A 32 -3.36 20.57 -0.15
N SER A 33 -4.00 19.48 0.14
CA SER A 33 -3.38 18.18 0.36
C SER A 33 -3.60 17.36 -0.91
N GLU A 34 -2.70 17.52 -1.85
CA GLU A 34 -2.52 16.58 -2.96
C GLU A 34 -1.98 15.26 -2.42
N ASN A 35 -2.82 14.50 -1.76
CA ASN A 35 -2.71 13.07 -1.47
C ASN A 35 -3.97 12.59 -0.76
N HIS A 36 -5.16 13.05 -1.20
CA HIS A 36 -6.39 12.34 -0.86
C HIS A 36 -6.43 11.05 -1.66
N THR A 37 -5.86 9.99 -1.10
CA THR A 37 -6.33 8.65 -1.43
C THR A 37 -7.81 8.66 -1.06
N ASP A 38 -8.69 8.64 -2.07
CA ASP A 38 -10.15 8.63 -1.90
C ASP A 38 -10.57 7.34 -1.19
N GLU A 39 -10.38 7.33 0.13
CA GLU A 39 -10.84 6.26 0.99
C GLU A 39 -12.36 6.35 1.11
N LYS A 40 -13.04 5.24 0.80
CA LYS A 40 -14.50 5.12 0.87
C LYS A 40 -14.88 3.94 1.74
N LEU A 41 -15.96 4.07 2.48
CA LEU A 41 -16.60 2.93 3.13
C LEU A 41 -17.51 2.22 2.12
N VAL A 42 -17.28 0.94 1.94
CA VAL A 42 -18.02 0.10 0.99
C VAL A 42 -18.58 -1.13 1.71
N PRO A 43 -19.87 -1.47 1.50
CA PRO A 43 -20.45 -2.70 2.02
C PRO A 43 -19.66 -3.92 1.57
N VAL A 44 -19.38 -4.84 2.50
CA VAL A 44 -18.58 -6.06 2.24
C VAL A 44 -19.17 -6.90 1.12
N GLU A 45 -20.48 -6.93 0.99
CA GLU A 45 -21.23 -7.65 -0.05
C GLU A 45 -21.01 -7.12 -1.48
N LYS A 46 -20.53 -5.87 -1.61
CA LYS A 46 -20.17 -5.26 -2.90
C LYS A 46 -18.71 -5.47 -3.29
N ILE A 47 -17.93 -6.14 -2.44
CA ILE A 47 -16.51 -6.41 -2.64
C ILE A 47 -16.30 -7.87 -2.99
N TYR A 48 -15.66 -8.16 -4.11
CA TYR A 48 -15.45 -9.50 -4.65
C TYR A 48 -13.95 -9.81 -4.75
N PRO A 49 -13.56 -11.07 -4.49
CA PRO A 49 -12.18 -11.49 -4.68
C PRO A 49 -11.82 -11.54 -6.17
N ASN A 50 -10.55 -11.32 -6.48
CA ASN A 50 -10.05 -11.50 -7.84
C ASN A 50 -9.94 -13.01 -8.14
N PRO A 51 -10.57 -13.51 -9.22
CA PRO A 51 -10.50 -14.93 -9.58
C PRO A 51 -9.09 -15.40 -9.95
N ASN A 52 -8.22 -14.48 -10.36
CA ASN A 52 -6.83 -14.78 -10.77
C ASN A 52 -5.82 -14.67 -9.60
N GLN A 53 -6.29 -14.54 -8.35
CA GLN A 53 -5.39 -14.51 -7.20
C GLN A 53 -4.62 -15.83 -7.05
N PRO A 54 -3.27 -15.80 -6.99
CA PRO A 54 -2.46 -17.00 -6.88
C PRO A 54 -2.60 -17.72 -5.55
N ARG A 55 -3.03 -16.99 -4.50
CA ARG A 55 -3.15 -17.54 -3.16
C ARG A 55 -4.51 -18.22 -2.94
N LYS A 56 -4.52 -19.56 -3.04
CA LYS A 56 -5.72 -20.38 -2.81
C LYS A 56 -5.89 -20.87 -1.36
N SER A 57 -4.81 -20.94 -0.59
CA SER A 57 -4.85 -21.41 0.80
C SER A 57 -4.47 -20.31 1.79
N PHE A 58 -5.26 -20.18 2.83
CA PHE A 58 -4.99 -19.28 3.95
C PHE A 58 -4.90 -20.14 5.21
N GLN A 59 -3.88 -19.89 6.03
CA GLN A 59 -3.78 -20.55 7.34
C GLN A 59 -4.93 -20.05 8.21
N GLU A 60 -5.80 -20.97 8.57
CA GLU A 60 -7.06 -20.70 9.28
C GLU A 60 -6.83 -19.98 10.60
N GLU A 61 -5.83 -20.42 11.37
CA GLU A 61 -5.46 -19.83 12.67
C GLU A 61 -5.09 -18.35 12.54
N LYS A 62 -4.23 -18.01 11.58
CA LYS A 62 -3.83 -16.62 11.32
C LYS A 62 -4.97 -15.75 10.80
N LEU A 63 -5.97 -16.35 10.17
CA LEU A 63 -7.14 -15.63 9.71
C LEU A 63 -8.08 -15.31 10.88
N ILE A 64 -8.22 -16.24 11.84
CA ILE A 64 -8.99 -16.04 13.07
C ILE A 64 -8.36 -14.95 13.95
N GLU A 65 -7.03 -14.98 14.13
CA GLU A 65 -6.31 -13.92 14.86
C GLU A 65 -6.56 -12.54 14.25
N LEU A 66 -6.46 -12.46 12.92
CA LEU A 66 -6.70 -11.21 12.19
C LEU A 66 -8.17 -10.76 12.34
N ALA A 67 -9.13 -11.69 12.28
CA ALA A 67 -10.54 -11.38 12.48
C ALA A 67 -10.81 -10.82 13.89
N ASN A 68 -10.22 -11.40 14.92
CA ASN A 68 -10.33 -10.92 16.29
C ASN A 68 -9.71 -9.51 16.45
N SER A 69 -8.57 -9.28 15.82
CA SER A 69 -7.93 -7.95 15.82
C SER A 69 -8.82 -6.91 15.12
N ILE A 70 -9.39 -7.24 13.97
CA ILE A 70 -10.30 -6.36 13.22
C ILE A 70 -11.59 -6.09 14.00
N LYS A 71 -12.12 -7.09 14.71
CA LYS A 71 -13.31 -6.93 15.54
C LYS A 71 -13.08 -5.94 16.70
N THR A 72 -11.87 -5.92 17.25
CA THR A 72 -11.52 -5.07 18.40
C THR A 72 -11.09 -3.66 17.98
N LYS A 73 -10.29 -3.55 16.93
CA LYS A 73 -9.62 -2.29 16.53
C LYS A 73 -10.16 -1.68 15.24
N GLY A 74 -11.05 -2.38 14.54
CA GLY A 74 -11.44 -2.05 13.18
C GLY A 74 -10.38 -2.43 12.15
N LEU A 75 -10.66 -2.16 10.89
CA LEU A 75 -9.70 -2.32 9.80
C LEU A 75 -8.85 -1.05 9.68
N VAL A 76 -7.62 -1.09 10.18
CA VAL A 76 -6.71 0.07 10.21
C VAL A 76 -6.18 0.42 8.82
N GLN A 77 -5.98 -0.59 7.96
CA GLN A 77 -5.42 -0.39 6.62
C GLN A 77 -6.48 -0.71 5.56
N PRO A 78 -6.84 0.25 4.69
CA PRO A 78 -7.87 0.06 3.68
C PRO A 78 -7.50 -1.02 2.66
N LEU A 79 -8.52 -1.60 2.02
CA LEU A 79 -8.34 -2.47 0.87
C LEU A 79 -8.07 -1.64 -0.38
N ILE A 80 -7.29 -2.17 -1.30
CA ILE A 80 -7.16 -1.58 -2.63
C ILE A 80 -8.10 -2.36 -3.56
N VAL A 81 -9.02 -1.65 -4.19
CA VAL A 81 -10.02 -2.22 -5.07
C VAL A 81 -10.08 -1.46 -6.40
N ARG A 82 -10.61 -2.11 -7.42
CA ARG A 82 -11.01 -1.47 -8.69
C ARG A 82 -12.50 -1.67 -8.94
N ASN A 83 -13.07 -0.85 -9.81
CA ASN A 83 -14.43 -1.07 -10.28
C ASN A 83 -14.52 -2.42 -11.02
N LYS A 84 -15.49 -3.26 -10.66
CA LYS A 84 -15.72 -4.51 -11.38
C LYS A 84 -16.29 -4.20 -12.76
N LYS A 85 -15.77 -4.85 -13.81
CA LYS A 85 -16.24 -4.66 -15.18
C LYS A 85 -17.75 -4.92 -15.28
N GLY A 86 -18.46 -3.98 -15.85
CA GLY A 86 -19.91 -4.07 -16.08
C GLY A 86 -20.80 -3.53 -14.95
N THR A 87 -20.26 -3.14 -13.80
CA THR A 87 -21.03 -2.54 -12.72
C THR A 87 -20.24 -1.45 -12.00
N LYS A 88 -20.84 -0.26 -11.83
CA LYS A 88 -20.23 0.85 -11.07
C LYS A 88 -20.35 0.70 -9.55
N GLU A 89 -21.12 -0.28 -9.07
CA GLU A 89 -21.42 -0.47 -7.65
C GLU A 89 -20.76 -1.71 -7.04
N SER A 90 -19.96 -2.43 -7.81
CA SER A 90 -19.26 -3.62 -7.34
C SER A 90 -17.76 -3.44 -7.54
N PHE A 91 -17.00 -3.91 -6.57
CA PHE A 91 -15.55 -3.72 -6.51
C PHE A 91 -14.83 -5.06 -6.52
N GLU A 92 -13.73 -5.13 -7.22
CA GLU A 92 -12.84 -6.29 -7.25
C GLU A 92 -11.58 -5.96 -6.45
N ILE A 93 -11.18 -6.89 -5.57
CA ILE A 93 -9.99 -6.72 -4.72
C ILE A 93 -8.74 -6.82 -5.58
N VAL A 94 -7.91 -5.77 -5.51
CA VAL A 94 -6.56 -5.75 -6.09
C VAL A 94 -5.54 -6.19 -5.04
N ALA A 95 -5.65 -5.64 -3.81
CA ALA A 95 -4.80 -6.03 -2.69
C ALA A 95 -5.58 -6.03 -1.37
N GLY A 96 -5.24 -6.97 -0.48
CA GLY A 96 -5.82 -7.07 0.86
C GLY A 96 -6.87 -8.17 1.04
N GLU A 97 -6.90 -9.23 0.23
CA GLU A 97 -7.89 -10.31 0.33
C GLU A 97 -7.96 -10.95 1.73
N ARG A 98 -6.83 -11.13 2.42
CA ARG A 98 -6.82 -11.65 3.80
C ARG A 98 -7.62 -10.76 4.76
N ARG A 99 -7.49 -9.44 4.62
CA ARG A 99 -8.22 -8.47 5.44
C ARG A 99 -9.72 -8.54 5.15
N TRP A 100 -10.10 -8.65 3.89
CA TRP A 100 -11.50 -8.84 3.49
C TRP A 100 -12.10 -10.12 4.07
N ARG A 101 -11.41 -11.27 3.95
CA ARG A 101 -11.88 -12.54 4.52
C ARG A 101 -11.97 -12.49 6.05
N ALA A 102 -11.01 -11.87 6.72
CA ALA A 102 -11.03 -11.69 8.16
C ALA A 102 -12.16 -10.76 8.62
N ALA A 103 -12.44 -9.70 7.86
CA ALA A 103 -13.54 -8.79 8.14
C ALA A 103 -14.92 -9.46 7.99
N GLN A 104 -15.09 -10.32 6.99
CA GLN A 104 -16.31 -11.15 6.86
C GLN A 104 -16.51 -12.06 8.09
N ARG A 105 -15.43 -12.70 8.59
CA ARG A 105 -15.51 -13.52 9.83
C ARG A 105 -15.77 -12.68 11.07
N ALA A 106 -15.25 -11.46 11.11
CA ALA A 106 -15.51 -10.51 12.17
C ALA A 106 -16.91 -9.89 12.10
N GLN A 107 -17.71 -10.24 11.08
CA GLN A 107 -19.06 -9.69 10.82
C GLN A 107 -19.05 -8.16 10.66
N ILE A 108 -18.02 -7.62 10.05
CA ILE A 108 -17.94 -6.20 9.70
C ILE A 108 -18.75 -5.99 8.42
N HIS A 109 -19.66 -5.02 8.43
CA HIS A 109 -20.57 -4.76 7.33
C HIS A 109 -20.01 -3.82 6.26
N GLU A 110 -19.13 -2.90 6.66
CA GLU A 110 -18.51 -1.92 5.78
C GLU A 110 -17.01 -1.90 5.98
N LEU A 111 -16.27 -1.76 4.87
CA LEU A 111 -14.80 -1.73 4.89
C LEU A 111 -14.27 -0.47 4.23
N PRO A 112 -13.21 0.13 4.79
CA PRO A 112 -12.49 1.19 4.13
C PRO A 112 -11.76 0.64 2.91
N VAL A 113 -12.00 1.25 1.75
CA VAL A 113 -11.38 0.88 0.48
C VAL A 113 -10.82 2.12 -0.22
N ILE A 114 -9.74 1.92 -0.95
CA ILE A 114 -9.21 2.88 -1.90
C ILE A 114 -9.55 2.36 -3.29
N VAL A 115 -10.37 3.12 -4.03
CA VAL A 115 -10.76 2.76 -5.40
C VAL A 115 -9.74 3.36 -6.36
N LYS A 116 -9.11 2.51 -7.17
CA LYS A 116 -8.20 2.93 -8.24
C LYS A 116 -8.55 2.22 -9.54
N ASP A 117 -8.31 2.90 -10.63
CA ASP A 117 -8.49 2.33 -11.96
C ASP A 117 -7.22 1.55 -12.33
N PHE A 118 -7.32 0.23 -12.27
CA PHE A 118 -6.28 -0.70 -12.70
C PHE A 118 -6.76 -1.50 -13.91
N SER A 119 -5.91 -1.62 -14.91
CA SER A 119 -6.08 -2.59 -15.99
C SER A 119 -5.91 -4.03 -15.48
N ASP A 120 -6.33 -5.02 -16.26
CA ASP A 120 -6.13 -6.44 -15.90
C ASP A 120 -4.65 -6.80 -15.80
N ILE A 121 -3.81 -6.16 -16.60
CA ILE A 121 -2.36 -6.35 -16.61
C ILE A 121 -1.76 -5.82 -15.31
N GLU A 122 -2.10 -4.62 -14.90
CA GLU A 122 -1.62 -4.03 -13.65
C GLU A 122 -2.09 -4.81 -12.42
N VAL A 123 -3.32 -5.32 -12.43
CA VAL A 123 -3.82 -6.17 -11.34
C VAL A 123 -3.03 -7.48 -11.25
N LEU A 124 -2.70 -8.10 -12.38
CA LEU A 124 -1.90 -9.32 -12.42
C LEU A 124 -0.47 -9.04 -11.94
N GLU A 125 0.13 -7.95 -12.35
CA GLU A 125 1.45 -7.49 -11.92
C GLU A 125 1.51 -7.31 -10.39
N ILE A 126 0.56 -6.56 -9.83
CA ILE A 126 0.45 -6.35 -8.37
C ILE A 126 0.31 -7.68 -7.62
N ALA A 127 -0.50 -8.62 -8.14
CA ALA A 127 -0.69 -9.93 -7.53
C ALA A 127 0.61 -10.77 -7.53
N ILE A 128 1.44 -10.68 -8.58
CA ILE A 128 2.73 -11.37 -8.64
C ILE A 128 3.72 -10.71 -7.67
N ILE A 129 3.80 -9.39 -7.62
CA ILE A 129 4.67 -8.65 -6.70
C ILE A 129 4.31 -9.00 -5.25
N GLU A 130 3.02 -8.95 -4.88
CA GLU A 130 2.56 -9.33 -3.54
C GLU A 130 2.96 -10.78 -3.21
N ASN A 131 2.82 -11.70 -4.17
CA ASN A 131 3.19 -13.10 -3.96
C ASN A 131 4.69 -13.28 -3.74
N VAL A 132 5.52 -12.59 -4.53
CA VAL A 132 7.00 -12.68 -4.44
C VAL A 132 7.52 -12.06 -3.12
N GLN A 133 6.83 -11.10 -2.54
CA GLN A 133 7.19 -10.51 -1.25
C GLN A 133 6.86 -11.40 -0.03
N ARG A 134 6.31 -12.60 -0.26
CA ARG A 134 6.02 -13.53 0.84
C ARG A 134 7.29 -14.14 1.41
N ALA A 135 7.33 -14.25 2.74
CA ALA A 135 8.45 -14.82 3.45
C ALA A 135 8.52 -16.36 3.40
N ASP A 136 7.45 -17.01 2.91
CA ASP A 136 7.28 -18.47 2.90
C ASP A 136 7.48 -19.10 1.49
N LEU A 137 7.98 -18.33 0.51
CA LEU A 137 8.33 -18.84 -0.80
C LEU A 137 9.62 -19.66 -0.77
N ASN A 138 9.65 -20.72 -1.56
CA ASN A 138 10.91 -21.39 -1.83
C ASN A 138 11.72 -20.61 -2.91
N PRO A 139 13.05 -20.79 -2.98
CA PRO A 139 13.90 -20.04 -3.92
C PRO A 139 13.51 -20.20 -5.39
N VAL A 140 12.96 -21.35 -5.77
CA VAL A 140 12.53 -21.62 -7.16
C VAL A 140 11.27 -20.84 -7.50
N GLU A 141 10.29 -20.81 -6.59
CA GLU A 141 9.07 -20.01 -6.76
C GLU A 141 9.38 -18.53 -6.81
N GLU A 142 10.29 -18.06 -5.98
CA GLU A 142 10.73 -16.67 -5.96
C GLU A 142 11.40 -16.30 -7.30
N ALA A 143 12.33 -17.13 -7.80
CA ALA A 143 13.00 -16.92 -9.09
C ALA A 143 12.01 -16.92 -10.27
N LEU A 144 11.02 -17.82 -10.27
CA LEU A 144 9.97 -17.85 -11.29
C LEU A 144 9.11 -16.58 -11.26
N GLY A 145 8.82 -16.06 -10.07
CA GLY A 145 8.11 -14.79 -9.90
C GLY A 145 8.90 -13.63 -10.51
N TYR A 146 10.18 -13.50 -10.21
CA TYR A 146 11.06 -12.47 -10.79
C TYR A 146 11.14 -12.59 -12.30
N LYS A 147 11.33 -13.81 -12.81
CA LYS A 147 11.37 -14.07 -14.24
C LYS A 147 10.09 -13.63 -14.93
N ASN A 148 8.95 -13.97 -14.35
CA ASN A 148 7.63 -13.57 -14.89
C ASN A 148 7.48 -12.04 -14.94
N LEU A 149 7.90 -11.31 -13.91
CA LEU A 149 7.86 -9.85 -13.88
C LEU A 149 8.79 -9.23 -14.94
N MET A 150 9.96 -9.79 -15.17
CA MET A 150 10.88 -9.30 -16.20
C MET A 150 10.39 -9.61 -17.61
N ASP A 151 9.91 -10.82 -17.88
CA ASP A 151 9.54 -11.27 -19.22
C ASP A 151 8.21 -10.70 -19.71
N ASN A 152 7.22 -10.58 -18.81
CA ASN A 152 5.85 -10.20 -19.18
C ASN A 152 5.47 -8.76 -18.84
N PHE A 153 6.19 -8.13 -17.91
CA PHE A 153 5.88 -6.78 -17.43
C PHE A 153 7.03 -5.78 -17.61
N ALA A 154 8.07 -6.19 -18.35
CA ALA A 154 9.23 -5.35 -18.69
C ALA A 154 9.98 -4.75 -17.48
N HIS A 155 9.90 -5.40 -16.31
CA HIS A 155 10.69 -4.99 -15.16
C HIS A 155 12.17 -5.28 -15.39
N THR A 156 13.02 -4.37 -14.90
CA THR A 156 14.47 -4.60 -14.84
C THR A 156 14.85 -5.19 -13.48
N GLN A 157 15.96 -5.90 -13.40
CA GLN A 157 16.50 -6.39 -12.11
C GLN A 157 16.72 -5.26 -11.10
N GLU A 158 17.13 -4.09 -11.58
CA GLU A 158 17.31 -2.91 -10.73
C GLU A 158 15.98 -2.33 -10.25
N GLY A 159 14.97 -2.27 -11.11
CA GLY A 159 13.62 -1.83 -10.77
C GLY A 159 13.01 -2.74 -9.71
N LEU A 160 13.04 -4.05 -9.93
CA LEU A 160 12.55 -5.06 -8.96
C LEU A 160 13.29 -5.00 -7.62
N SER A 161 14.62 -4.79 -7.66
CA SER A 161 15.43 -4.64 -6.46
C SER A 161 14.93 -3.50 -5.57
N LYS A 162 14.61 -2.35 -6.15
CA LYS A 162 14.09 -1.19 -5.44
C LYS A 162 12.67 -1.42 -4.93
N GLU A 163 11.81 -2.03 -5.73
CA GLU A 163 10.40 -2.23 -5.43
C GLU A 163 10.19 -3.32 -4.36
N ILE A 164 10.92 -4.43 -4.48
CA ILE A 164 10.80 -5.58 -3.58
C ILE A 164 11.67 -5.42 -2.33
N GLY A 165 12.67 -4.53 -2.37
CA GLY A 165 13.61 -4.32 -1.25
C GLY A 165 14.65 -5.43 -1.10
N LYS A 166 14.96 -6.15 -2.18
CA LYS A 166 16.01 -7.19 -2.24
C LYS A 166 17.22 -6.67 -3.00
N SER A 167 18.40 -7.25 -2.78
CA SER A 167 19.59 -6.88 -3.54
C SER A 167 19.46 -7.31 -5.01
N ARG A 168 20.08 -6.57 -5.93
CA ARG A 168 20.11 -6.93 -7.35
C ARG A 168 20.72 -8.32 -7.58
N SER A 169 21.75 -8.67 -6.81
CA SER A 169 22.40 -9.99 -6.88
C SER A 169 21.43 -11.12 -6.46
N HIS A 170 20.55 -10.87 -5.53
CA HIS A 170 19.52 -11.83 -5.12
C HIS A 170 18.51 -12.10 -6.25
N ILE A 171 18.14 -11.07 -7.01
CA ILE A 171 17.18 -11.17 -8.12
C ILE A 171 17.82 -11.80 -9.37
N ALA A 172 19.14 -11.67 -9.53
CA ALA A 172 19.88 -12.19 -10.69
C ALA A 172 20.18 -13.71 -10.60
N THR A 173 19.90 -14.33 -9.46
CA THR A 173 20.13 -15.76 -9.24
C THR A 173 19.02 -16.60 -9.82
#